data_89f6afa18c1d1f7d10d338df17a0ec21
#
_entry.id   89f6afa18c1d1f7d10d338df17a0ec21
#
_cell.length_a   1.000
_cell.length_b   1.000
_cell.length_c   1.000
_cell.angle_alpha   90.00
_cell.angle_beta   90.00
_cell.angle_gamma   90.00
#
_symmetry.space_group_name_H-M   'P 1'
#
loop_
_entity.id
_entity.type
_entity.pdbx_description
1 polymer ?
#
loop_
_entity_poly.entity_id
_entity_poly.type
_entity_poly.pdbx_seq_one_letter_code
_entity_poly.pdbx_strand_id
1 'polypeptide(L)'
;MINPSSQHSSLEKSSLEKSSSHRVKIRAWGTVTVLEETDRYRINRIEVEPGASMCLQMHYHRSEHWVIVSGTATVRCDDRITQLIPKQSTYVPMGSRHQVTNPGVIPLVMIEVQNGEYIGEDDIIRLGDEQ
;
A
#
# COMPACT_ATOMS: atom_id res chain seq x y z
N MET A 1 -26.41 -34.37 1.68
CA MET A 1 -25.57 -33.45 0.89
C MET A 1 -25.24 -32.22 1.71
N ILE A 2 -23.97 -31.86 1.81
CA ILE A 2 -23.57 -30.69 2.56
C ILE A 2 -23.92 -29.44 1.77
N ASN A 3 -24.48 -28.45 2.44
CA ASN A 3 -24.79 -27.17 1.81
C ASN A 3 -23.49 -26.31 1.76
N PRO A 4 -22.92 -26.11 0.58
CA PRO A 4 -21.66 -25.32 0.49
C PRO A 4 -21.82 -23.88 0.98
N SER A 5 -23.02 -23.31 0.88
CA SER A 5 -23.27 -21.93 1.30
C SER A 5 -23.05 -21.72 2.78
N SER A 6 -23.44 -22.70 3.62
CA SER A 6 -23.23 -22.58 5.06
C SER A 6 -21.77 -22.55 5.44
N GLN A 7 -20.98 -23.42 4.82
CA GLN A 7 -19.53 -23.48 5.10
C GLN A 7 -18.85 -22.18 4.66
N HIS A 8 -19.22 -21.68 3.50
CA HIS A 8 -18.66 -20.45 2.98
C HIS A 8 -18.96 -19.26 3.90
N SER A 9 -20.19 -19.16 4.40
CA SER A 9 -20.59 -18.10 5.33
C SER A 9 -19.78 -18.12 6.62
N SER A 10 -19.48 -19.30 7.17
CA SER A 10 -18.66 -19.41 8.38
C SER A 10 -17.24 -18.93 8.14
N LEU A 11 -16.66 -19.27 6.99
CA LEU A 11 -15.31 -18.84 6.64
C LEU A 11 -15.26 -17.33 6.44
N GLU A 12 -16.27 -16.75 5.83
CA GLU A 12 -16.32 -15.30 5.64
C GLU A 12 -16.37 -14.57 6.98
N LYS A 13 -17.15 -15.04 7.92
CA LYS A 13 -17.20 -14.43 9.26
C LYS A 13 -15.86 -14.49 9.95
N SER A 14 -15.17 -15.62 9.87
CA SER A 14 -13.86 -15.75 10.48
C SER A 14 -12.86 -14.80 9.86
N SER A 15 -12.88 -14.62 8.54
CA SER A 15 -12.02 -13.68 7.84
C SER A 15 -12.29 -12.24 8.25
N LEU A 16 -13.55 -11.86 8.37
CA LEU A 16 -13.92 -10.51 8.78
C LEU A 16 -13.46 -10.22 10.20
N GLU A 17 -13.59 -11.18 11.11
CA GLU A 17 -13.10 -11.02 12.47
C GLU A 17 -11.59 -10.83 12.51
N LYS A 18 -10.85 -11.59 11.71
CA LYS A 18 -9.41 -11.43 11.61
C LYS A 18 -9.04 -10.08 11.01
N SER A 19 -9.81 -9.60 10.04
CA SER A 19 -9.56 -8.30 9.43
C SER A 19 -9.65 -7.17 10.43
N SER A 20 -10.55 -7.28 11.42
CA SER A 20 -10.70 -6.25 12.43
C SER A 20 -9.46 -6.11 13.31
N SER A 21 -8.55 -7.08 13.30
CA SER A 21 -7.32 -7.02 14.08
C SER A 21 -6.11 -6.50 13.29
N HIS A 22 -6.30 -6.10 12.03
CA HIS A 22 -5.21 -5.55 11.23
C HIS A 22 -4.66 -4.27 11.86
N ARG A 23 -3.34 -4.14 11.83
CA ARG A 23 -2.67 -2.95 12.34
C ARG A 23 -2.88 -1.79 11.38
N VAL A 24 -3.27 -0.64 11.93
CA VAL A 24 -3.43 0.59 11.16
C VAL A 24 -2.41 1.60 11.68
N LYS A 25 -1.63 2.15 10.77
CA LYS A 25 -0.68 3.22 11.06
C LYS A 25 -1.25 4.52 10.51
N ILE A 26 -1.44 5.50 11.38
CA ILE A 26 -1.98 6.81 10.99
C ILE A 26 -0.80 7.71 10.66
N ARG A 27 -0.90 8.39 9.52
CA ARG A 27 0.12 9.33 9.03
C ARG A 27 -0.55 10.67 8.73
N ALA A 28 0.25 11.72 8.60
CA ALA A 28 -0.28 13.05 8.27
C ALA A 28 -1.04 13.06 6.92
N TRP A 29 -0.64 12.19 5.99
CA TRP A 29 -1.22 12.12 4.65
C TRP A 29 -2.33 11.07 4.51
N GLY A 30 -2.55 10.22 5.49
CA GLY A 30 -3.56 9.15 5.42
C GLY A 30 -3.22 7.97 6.32
N THR A 31 -3.48 6.76 5.84
CA THR A 31 -3.31 5.55 6.66
C THR A 31 -2.64 4.43 5.88
N VAL A 32 -1.94 3.57 6.64
CA VAL A 32 -1.40 2.31 6.14
C VAL A 32 -1.97 1.20 7.00
N THR A 33 -2.69 0.27 6.39
CA THR A 33 -3.24 -0.90 7.08
C THR A 33 -2.46 -2.13 6.62
N VAL A 34 -1.82 -2.82 7.56
CA VAL A 34 -1.09 -4.05 7.26
C VAL A 34 -2.09 -5.19 7.16
N LEU A 35 -2.25 -5.75 5.97
CA LEU A 35 -3.21 -6.81 5.71
C LEU A 35 -2.60 -8.20 5.94
N GLU A 36 -1.36 -8.37 5.58
CA GLU A 36 -0.65 -9.63 5.76
C GLU A 36 0.85 -9.36 5.81
N GLU A 37 1.57 -10.11 6.63
CA GLU A 37 3.00 -9.90 6.82
C GLU A 37 3.69 -11.22 7.05
N THR A 38 4.80 -11.45 6.31
CA THR A 38 5.70 -12.59 6.52
C THR A 38 7.13 -12.07 6.52
N ASP A 39 8.10 -12.98 6.65
CA ASP A 39 9.52 -12.61 6.59
C ASP A 39 9.93 -12.07 5.23
N ARG A 40 9.21 -12.40 4.17
CA ARG A 40 9.61 -12.13 2.79
C ARG A 40 8.70 -11.13 2.09
N TYR A 41 7.50 -10.90 2.61
CA TYR A 41 6.62 -9.92 1.98
C TYR A 41 5.68 -9.31 2.99
N ARG A 42 5.12 -8.16 2.61
CA ARG A 42 4.07 -7.48 3.37
C ARG A 42 3.07 -6.92 2.38
N ILE A 43 1.79 -7.05 2.69
CA ILE A 43 0.71 -6.51 1.90
C ILE A 43 0.03 -5.42 2.72
N ASN A 44 -0.02 -4.22 2.17
CA ASN A 44 -0.63 -3.06 2.82
C ASN A 44 -1.77 -2.50 1.98
N ARG A 45 -2.79 -2.02 2.68
CA ARG A 45 -3.77 -1.11 2.10
C ARG A 45 -3.37 0.29 2.48
N ILE A 46 -3.20 1.15 1.49
CA ILE A 46 -2.78 2.54 1.71
C ILE A 46 -3.91 3.44 1.26
N GLU A 47 -4.26 4.40 2.12
CA GLU A 47 -5.23 5.43 1.78
C GLU A 47 -4.57 6.78 1.93
N VAL A 48 -4.62 7.59 0.87
CA VAL A 48 -4.02 8.93 0.84
C VAL A 48 -5.13 9.95 0.71
N GLU A 49 -5.15 10.92 1.63
CA GLU A 49 -6.16 11.97 1.63
C GLU A 49 -6.06 12.83 0.37
N PRO A 50 -7.20 13.42 -0.08
CA PRO A 50 -7.17 14.30 -1.24
C PRO A 50 -6.15 15.43 -1.06
N GLY A 51 -5.32 15.63 -2.07
CA GLY A 51 -4.30 16.67 -2.07
C GLY A 51 -3.06 16.37 -1.26
N ALA A 52 -3.00 15.24 -0.57
CA ALA A 52 -1.86 14.89 0.27
C ALA A 52 -0.84 14.07 -0.50
N SER A 53 0.38 14.04 0.03
CA SER A 53 1.48 13.27 -0.54
C SER A 53 2.15 12.45 0.56
N MET A 54 2.49 11.21 0.21
CA MET A 54 3.42 10.44 1.02
C MET A 54 4.82 11.04 0.90
N CYS A 55 5.64 10.80 1.92
CA CYS A 55 7.02 11.26 1.90
C CYS A 55 7.82 10.56 0.77
N LEU A 56 8.74 11.28 0.18
CA LEU A 56 9.67 10.68 -0.78
C LEU A 56 10.60 9.73 -0.01
N GLN A 57 10.72 8.49 -0.47
CA GLN A 57 11.48 7.47 0.23
C GLN A 57 12.14 6.49 -0.72
N MET A 58 13.05 5.70 -0.18
CA MET A 58 13.66 4.58 -0.90
C MET A 58 13.93 3.43 0.06
N HIS A 59 14.11 2.23 -0.49
CA HIS A 59 14.42 1.02 0.25
C HIS A 59 15.50 0.24 -0.49
N TYR A 60 16.42 -0.37 0.24
CA TYR A 60 17.51 -1.12 -0.38
C TYR A 60 17.24 -2.63 -0.48
N HIS A 61 16.31 -3.16 0.33
CA HIS A 61 16.17 -4.61 0.48
C HIS A 61 14.84 -5.14 0.01
N ARG A 62 13.99 -4.29 -0.54
CA ARG A 62 12.69 -4.72 -1.05
C ARG A 62 12.26 -3.90 -2.27
N SER A 63 11.46 -4.53 -3.11
CA SER A 63 10.73 -3.87 -4.18
C SER A 63 9.26 -3.80 -3.79
N GLU A 64 8.48 -3.04 -4.53
CA GLU A 64 7.06 -2.88 -4.26
C GLU A 64 6.26 -2.92 -5.55
N HIS A 65 5.05 -3.45 -5.46
CA HIS A 65 4.05 -3.33 -6.51
C HIS A 65 2.87 -2.58 -5.93
N TRP A 66 2.37 -1.62 -6.67
CA TRP A 66 1.22 -0.80 -6.26
C TRP A 66 0.10 -0.97 -7.27
N VAL A 67 -1.11 -1.29 -6.76
CA VAL A 67 -2.31 -1.43 -7.59
C VAL A 67 -3.31 -0.40 -7.10
N ILE A 68 -3.80 0.44 -8.00
CA ILE A 68 -4.77 1.48 -7.65
C ILE A 68 -6.17 0.85 -7.60
N VAL A 69 -6.84 1.03 -6.47
CA VAL A 69 -8.19 0.52 -6.24
C VAL A 69 -9.23 1.58 -6.53
N SER A 70 -9.04 2.79 -5.99
CA SER A 70 -9.93 3.92 -6.25
C SER A 70 -9.16 5.23 -6.13
N GLY A 71 -9.65 6.26 -6.78
CA GLY A 71 -8.96 7.55 -6.84
C GLY A 71 -7.89 7.55 -7.93
N THR A 72 -7.09 8.60 -7.93
CA THR A 72 -6.01 8.80 -8.90
C THR A 72 -4.71 9.01 -8.16
N ALA A 73 -3.64 8.40 -8.63
CA ALA A 73 -2.32 8.54 -8.02
C ALA A 73 -1.38 9.22 -9.00
N THR A 74 -0.64 10.23 -8.52
CA THR A 74 0.55 10.70 -9.21
C THR A 74 1.74 9.99 -8.56
N VAL A 75 2.42 9.18 -9.33
CA VAL A 75 3.55 8.37 -8.84
C VAL A 75 4.84 8.93 -9.40
N ARG A 76 5.75 9.26 -8.49
CA ARG A 76 7.12 9.60 -8.85
C ARG A 76 8.00 8.41 -8.56
N CYS A 77 8.78 8.00 -9.55
CA CYS A 77 9.77 6.93 -9.40
C CYS A 77 11.05 7.41 -10.07
N ASP A 78 12.05 7.75 -9.28
CA ASP A 78 13.26 8.45 -9.71
C ASP A 78 12.87 9.75 -10.45
N ASP A 79 13.21 9.87 -11.73
CA ASP A 79 12.91 11.07 -12.51
C ASP A 79 11.60 10.95 -13.29
N ARG A 80 10.92 9.80 -13.19
CA ARG A 80 9.71 9.57 -13.96
C ARG A 80 8.48 9.87 -13.10
N ILE A 81 7.55 10.62 -13.68
CA ILE A 81 6.26 10.92 -13.06
C ILE A 81 5.16 10.35 -13.95
N THR A 82 4.27 9.56 -13.34
CA THR A 82 3.21 8.86 -14.05
C THR A 82 1.90 9.03 -13.27
N GLN A 83 0.80 9.18 -13.97
CA GLN A 83 -0.52 9.12 -13.34
C GLN A 83 -1.12 7.74 -13.52
N LEU A 84 -1.69 7.20 -12.44
CA LEU A 84 -2.36 5.91 -12.43
C LEU A 84 -3.81 6.08 -12.00
N ILE A 85 -4.69 5.36 -12.68
CA ILE A 85 -6.13 5.33 -12.36
C ILE A 85 -6.50 3.92 -11.89
N PRO A 86 -7.74 3.69 -11.39
CA PRO A 86 -8.12 2.37 -10.87
C PRO A 86 -7.84 1.25 -11.86
N LYS A 87 -7.37 0.13 -11.33
CA LYS A 87 -6.95 -1.10 -12.01
C LYS A 87 -5.56 -1.01 -12.63
N GLN A 88 -4.94 0.17 -12.67
CA GLN A 88 -3.56 0.30 -13.11
C GLN A 88 -2.60 0.01 -11.96
N SER A 89 -1.40 -0.36 -12.32
CA SER A 89 -0.37 -0.73 -11.35
C SER A 89 1.00 -0.27 -11.80
N THR A 90 1.93 -0.27 -10.86
CA THR A 90 3.33 0.06 -11.15
C THR A 90 4.24 -0.79 -10.28
N TYR A 91 5.43 -1.02 -10.76
CA TYR A 91 6.51 -1.68 -10.05
C TYR A 91 7.52 -0.64 -9.59
N VAL A 92 7.91 -0.72 -8.31
CA VAL A 92 8.91 0.16 -7.70
C VAL A 92 10.13 -0.68 -7.36
N PRO A 93 11.22 -0.58 -8.14
CA PRO A 93 12.41 -1.38 -7.90
C PRO A 93 13.11 -1.02 -6.60
N MET A 94 13.90 -1.96 -6.08
CA MET A 94 14.81 -1.67 -4.97
C MET A 94 15.73 -0.50 -5.34
N GLY A 95 15.98 0.36 -4.37
CA GLY A 95 16.89 1.48 -4.55
C GLY A 95 16.33 2.69 -5.30
N SER A 96 15.11 2.60 -5.82
CA SER A 96 14.51 3.75 -6.49
C SER A 96 13.87 4.70 -5.49
N ARG A 97 13.92 5.98 -5.80
CA ARG A 97 13.24 7.02 -5.02
C ARG A 97 11.81 7.09 -5.48
N HIS A 98 10.87 7.02 -4.55
CA HIS A 98 9.47 6.96 -4.94
C HIS A 98 8.59 7.78 -3.99
N GLN A 99 7.50 8.28 -4.55
CA GLN A 99 6.53 9.09 -3.84
C GLN A 99 5.17 8.98 -4.52
N VAL A 100 4.11 9.00 -3.72
CA VAL A 100 2.73 9.02 -4.22
C VAL A 100 2.05 10.28 -3.74
N THR A 101 1.34 10.94 -4.65
CA THR A 101 0.49 12.08 -4.35
C THR A 101 -0.92 11.77 -4.81
N ASN A 102 -1.90 12.18 -4.02
CA ASN A 102 -3.30 12.15 -4.43
C ASN A 102 -3.68 13.51 -5.01
N PRO A 103 -3.74 13.66 -6.34
CA PRO A 103 -4.07 14.95 -6.95
C PRO A 103 -5.57 15.21 -7.01
N GLY A 104 -6.39 14.25 -6.60
CA GLY A 104 -7.83 14.32 -6.78
C GLY A 104 -8.57 14.87 -5.59
N VAL A 105 -9.89 14.70 -5.62
CA VAL A 105 -10.80 15.23 -4.60
C VAL A 105 -11.44 14.12 -3.77
N ILE A 106 -11.14 12.86 -4.07
CA ILE A 106 -11.59 11.71 -3.28
C ILE A 106 -10.36 10.99 -2.72
N PRO A 107 -10.52 10.16 -1.68
CA PRO A 107 -9.39 9.38 -1.18
C PRO A 107 -8.79 8.48 -2.25
N LEU A 108 -7.47 8.39 -2.27
CA LEU A 108 -6.75 7.43 -3.08
C LEU A 108 -6.58 6.16 -2.25
N VAL A 109 -7.01 5.02 -2.78
CA VAL A 109 -6.83 3.73 -2.13
C VAL A 109 -6.00 2.85 -3.06
N MET A 110 -4.93 2.29 -2.52
CA MET A 110 -4.09 1.38 -3.28
C MET A 110 -3.65 0.21 -2.41
N ILE A 111 -3.33 -0.90 -3.08
CA ILE A 111 -2.76 -2.08 -2.44
C ILE A 111 -1.30 -2.12 -2.81
N GLU A 112 -0.46 -2.27 -1.80
CA GLU A 112 1.00 -2.33 -1.95
C GLU A 112 1.46 -3.72 -1.54
N VAL A 113 2.25 -4.36 -2.39
CA VAL A 113 2.93 -5.60 -2.05
C VAL A 113 4.43 -5.30 -1.97
N GLN A 114 4.97 -5.42 -0.76
CA GLN A 114 6.41 -5.31 -0.51
C GLN A 114 7.01 -6.71 -0.58
N ASN A 115 8.08 -6.89 -1.31
CA ASN A 115 8.69 -8.19 -1.52
C ASN A 115 10.21 -8.05 -1.48
N GLY A 116 10.86 -8.84 -0.63
CA GLY A 116 12.30 -8.77 -0.52
C GLY A 116 12.85 -9.63 0.60
N GLU A 117 14.15 -9.56 0.77
CA GLU A 117 14.83 -10.33 1.80
C GLU A 117 14.63 -9.73 3.18
N TYR A 118 14.32 -8.45 3.26
CA TYR A 118 14.12 -7.75 4.52
C TYR A 118 13.04 -6.69 4.38
N ILE A 119 12.05 -6.73 5.26
CA ILE A 119 10.85 -5.88 5.19
C ILE A 119 10.82 -4.86 6.34
N GLY A 120 11.85 -4.81 7.18
CA GLY A 120 11.86 -3.95 8.36
C GLY A 120 11.77 -2.47 8.03
N GLU A 121 11.18 -1.70 8.93
CA GLU A 121 10.99 -0.27 8.72
C GLU A 121 12.29 0.53 8.79
N ASP A 122 13.33 -0.02 9.36
CA ASP A 122 14.65 0.60 9.37
C ASP A 122 15.33 0.58 8.00
N ASP A 123 14.75 -0.12 7.01
CA ASP A 123 15.18 -0.06 5.62
C ASP A 123 14.56 1.14 4.89
N ILE A 124 13.63 1.85 5.51
CA ILE A 124 13.01 3.02 4.89
C ILE A 124 13.91 4.22 5.07
N ILE A 125 14.33 4.82 3.96
CA ILE A 125 15.09 6.06 3.96
C ILE A 125 14.17 7.17 3.46
N ARG A 126 13.88 8.12 4.33
CA ARG A 126 13.05 9.26 3.97
C ARG A 126 13.94 10.38 3.45
N LEU A 127 13.61 10.84 2.24
CA LEU A 127 14.49 11.74 1.50
C LEU A 127 13.98 13.18 1.49
N GLY A 128 12.78 13.41 1.91
CA GLY A 128 12.23 14.75 1.98
C GLY A 128 11.98 15.13 3.41
N ASP A 129 11.92 16.41 3.67
CA ASP A 129 11.63 16.94 5.00
C ASP A 129 10.26 17.61 5.06
N GLU A 130 9.57 17.64 3.96
CA GLU A 130 8.31 18.35 3.82
C GLU A 130 7.15 17.62 4.47
N GLN A 131 7.34 16.42 4.90
CA GLN A 131 6.31 15.65 5.59
C GLN A 131 6.64 15.53 7.04
#